data_5a7cf4fdb94961846fb41414c4ba61b8
#
_entry.id   5a7cf4fdb94961846fb41414c4ba61b8
#
_cell.length_a   1.000
_cell.length_b   1.000
_cell.length_c   1.000
_cell.angle_alpha   90.00
_cell.angle_beta   90.00
_cell.angle_gamma   90.00
#
_symmetry.space_group_name_H-M   'P 1'
#
loop_
_entity.id
_entity.type
_entity.pdbx_description
1 polymer ?
#
loop_
_entity_poly.entity_id
_entity_poly.type
_entity_poly.pdbx_seq_one_letter_code
_entity_poly.pdbx_strand_id
1 'polypeptide(L)'
;MTSILSYRRSILLAGVLGLLMTAGPAVAQAPPGFSPLDKTKPAESKQDTNLKPHPTPPTVTALDKLPVDKLKLPNGFKAEVWSHGHPGARTMVKGDKGTIFMGTRLIGRVYAITDKDGKREVKTLLTGLTQPNGLEFKDGALYVFAINKVFRYDNIEDKLDNPGDPVELTEKFNLPDTVHHNWKYVAFGPDGKLYVQVGANCNICEINNGIHGQIRRYNADGSGMEIVARGVRNTVGFDWHPETRELWFTDNGRDWLTNNQPEEELNRVTKTGLHFGFPVCHAGTVIDPEFGKGKSCEDYERPVALLGPHAAALGMRFYTGNMLPPEYKNRIFVARHGSWNRERKEGYDVLQVTPQEKGAALVEMFAHGWLEGDNFWGRPVDVQVMRDGALLVSDDWNGAIYRIAHKH
;
A
#
# COMPACT_ATOMS: atom_id res chain seq x y z
N MET A 1 -93.34 31.06 27.21
CA MET A 1 -92.70 32.29 27.37
C MET A 1 -91.18 32.05 27.44
N THR A 2 -90.41 32.71 26.65
CA THR A 2 -89.00 32.80 26.58
C THR A 2 -88.24 31.66 25.95
N SER A 3 -87.90 31.89 24.72
CA SER A 3 -87.02 31.17 23.82
C SER A 3 -85.54 31.32 24.28
N ILE A 4 -84.78 30.21 24.14
CA ILE A 4 -83.32 30.23 24.25
C ILE A 4 -82.73 29.61 22.95
N LEU A 5 -82.09 30.51 22.17
CA LEU A 5 -81.26 30.09 20.98
C LEU A 5 -80.03 29.34 21.43
N SER A 6 -79.80 28.14 20.87
CA SER A 6 -78.55 27.42 21.02
C SER A 6 -77.62 27.71 19.83
N TYR A 7 -76.48 28.31 20.15
CA TYR A 7 -75.40 28.58 19.22
C TYR A 7 -74.48 27.34 19.10
N ARG A 8 -74.50 26.64 17.96
CA ARG A 8 -73.57 25.54 17.67
C ARG A 8 -72.25 26.15 17.17
N ARG A 9 -71.20 26.00 17.92
CA ARG A 9 -69.81 26.25 17.48
C ARG A 9 -69.27 24.99 16.81
N SER A 10 -68.98 25.03 15.52
CA SER A 10 -68.23 24.02 14.77
C SER A 10 -66.75 24.16 15.13
N ILE A 11 -66.19 23.09 15.71
CA ILE A 11 -64.74 23.00 15.95
C ILE A 11 -64.15 22.30 14.71
N LEU A 12 -63.39 23.04 13.91
CA LEU A 12 -62.52 22.47 12.88
C LEU A 12 -61.33 21.81 13.57
N LEU A 13 -61.22 20.47 13.55
CA LEU A 13 -59.99 19.78 13.86
C LEU A 13 -59.06 19.89 12.63
N ALA A 14 -58.00 20.69 12.76
CA ALA A 14 -56.85 20.66 11.85
C ALA A 14 -56.02 19.43 12.20
N GLY A 15 -56.09 18.39 11.37
CA GLY A 15 -55.20 17.24 11.48
C GLY A 15 -53.79 17.62 11.04
N VAL A 16 -52.87 17.66 11.97
CA VAL A 16 -51.41 17.75 11.67
C VAL A 16 -50.98 16.35 11.29
N LEU A 17 -50.77 16.13 9.99
CA LEU A 17 -50.12 14.94 9.47
C LEU A 17 -48.61 15.08 9.76
N GLY A 18 -48.17 14.50 10.86
CA GLY A 18 -46.76 14.35 11.16
C GLY A 18 -46.11 13.40 10.15
N LEU A 19 -45.32 13.92 9.19
CA LEU A 19 -44.39 13.11 8.37
C LEU A 19 -43.33 12.55 9.32
N LEU A 20 -43.46 11.30 9.70
CA LEU A 20 -42.36 10.53 10.26
C LEU A 20 -41.36 10.27 9.11
N MET A 21 -40.37 11.15 8.98
CA MET A 21 -39.14 10.82 8.23
C MET A 21 -38.40 9.72 9.00
N THR A 22 -38.56 8.49 8.58
CA THR A 22 -37.63 7.42 8.97
C THR A 22 -36.28 7.79 8.37
N ALA A 23 -35.34 8.22 9.20
CA ALA A 23 -33.95 8.33 8.84
C ALA A 23 -33.46 6.92 8.50
N GLY A 24 -33.34 6.63 7.21
CA GLY A 24 -32.64 5.44 6.74
C GLY A 24 -31.18 5.49 7.25
N PRO A 25 -30.48 4.33 7.35
CA PRO A 25 -29.11 4.31 7.76
C PRO A 25 -28.34 5.25 6.83
N ALA A 26 -27.63 6.23 7.42
CA ALA A 26 -26.73 7.12 6.69
C ALA A 26 -25.69 6.23 6.02
N VAL A 27 -25.81 6.05 4.72
CA VAL A 27 -24.73 5.47 3.91
C VAL A 27 -23.57 6.45 4.04
N ALA A 28 -22.53 6.04 4.74
CA ALA A 28 -21.31 6.84 4.84
C ALA A 28 -20.89 7.18 3.41
N GLN A 29 -20.88 8.47 3.08
CA GLN A 29 -20.38 8.92 1.78
C GLN A 29 -18.91 8.53 1.69
N ALA A 30 -18.57 7.80 0.63
CA ALA A 30 -17.18 7.50 0.32
C ALA A 30 -16.36 8.81 0.28
N PRO A 31 -15.12 8.81 0.80
CA PRO A 31 -14.26 10.00 0.76
C PRO A 31 -14.15 10.55 -0.67
N PRO A 32 -13.93 11.87 -0.85
CA PRO A 32 -13.75 12.45 -2.17
C PRO A 32 -12.58 11.77 -2.90
N GLY A 33 -12.84 11.16 -4.05
CA GLY A 33 -11.88 10.35 -4.81
C GLY A 33 -12.19 8.85 -4.82
N PHE A 34 -13.05 8.36 -3.92
CA PHE A 34 -13.58 7.01 -3.98
C PHE A 34 -14.77 6.98 -4.93
N SER A 35 -14.58 6.38 -6.10
CA SER A 35 -15.70 6.02 -6.97
C SER A 35 -16.25 4.67 -6.52
N PRO A 36 -17.52 4.58 -6.08
CA PRO A 36 -18.14 3.27 -5.93
C PRO A 36 -18.05 2.54 -7.26
N LEU A 37 -17.73 1.25 -7.22
CA LEU A 37 -17.75 0.38 -8.40
C LEU A 37 -19.07 0.53 -9.16
N ASP A 38 -19.09 1.32 -10.21
CA ASP A 38 -20.17 1.28 -11.18
C ASP A 38 -19.96 0.08 -12.09
N LYS A 39 -20.50 -1.05 -11.66
CA LYS A 39 -20.41 -2.33 -12.37
C LYS A 39 -21.14 -2.34 -13.73
N THR A 40 -21.83 -1.25 -14.09
CA THR A 40 -22.75 -1.21 -15.22
C THR A 40 -22.30 -0.34 -16.37
N LYS A 41 -21.30 0.53 -16.16
CA LYS A 41 -20.82 1.42 -17.22
C LYS A 41 -19.63 0.83 -17.97
N PRO A 42 -19.67 0.76 -19.30
CA PRO A 42 -18.48 0.53 -20.10
C PRO A 42 -17.45 1.64 -19.86
N ALA A 43 -16.18 1.33 -20.07
CA ALA A 43 -15.09 2.30 -19.98
C ALA A 43 -15.37 3.53 -20.87
N GLU A 44 -15.57 4.70 -20.26
CA GLU A 44 -16.07 5.89 -20.95
C GLU A 44 -15.01 6.61 -21.80
N SER A 45 -13.72 6.38 -21.54
CA SER A 45 -12.65 6.99 -22.31
C SER A 45 -11.35 6.19 -22.22
N LYS A 46 -10.55 6.22 -23.26
CA LYS A 46 -9.16 5.79 -23.22
C LYS A 46 -8.35 6.82 -22.44
N GLN A 47 -7.34 6.38 -21.72
CA GLN A 47 -6.40 7.27 -21.06
C GLN A 47 -5.60 8.09 -22.08
N ASP A 48 -5.22 9.33 -21.67
CA ASP A 48 -4.24 10.10 -22.41
C ASP A 48 -2.86 9.45 -22.28
N THR A 49 -2.38 8.85 -23.36
CA THR A 49 -1.07 8.18 -23.40
C THR A 49 0.12 9.15 -23.40
N ASN A 50 -0.12 10.46 -23.41
CA ASN A 50 0.93 11.47 -23.23
C ASN A 50 1.32 11.68 -21.75
N LEU A 51 0.51 11.18 -20.80
CA LEU A 51 0.85 11.20 -19.38
C LEU A 51 2.16 10.41 -19.13
N LYS A 52 3.00 10.92 -18.24
CA LYS A 52 4.32 10.33 -17.93
C LYS A 52 4.55 10.20 -16.44
N PRO A 53 5.27 9.16 -16.01
CA PRO A 53 5.68 9.02 -14.63
C PRO A 53 6.52 10.21 -14.16
N HIS A 54 6.35 10.57 -12.90
CA HIS A 54 7.21 11.56 -12.23
C HIS A 54 8.46 10.86 -11.69
N PRO A 55 9.67 11.18 -12.15
CA PRO A 55 10.89 10.58 -11.63
C PRO A 55 11.10 10.99 -10.17
N THR A 56 11.67 10.10 -9.38
CA THR A 56 12.08 10.42 -8.01
C THR A 56 13.22 11.41 -8.03
N PRO A 57 13.13 12.55 -7.31
CA PRO A 57 14.21 13.50 -7.23
C PRO A 57 15.48 12.89 -6.63
N PRO A 58 16.67 13.23 -7.13
CA PRO A 58 17.95 12.77 -6.57
C PRO A 58 18.34 13.50 -5.27
N THR A 59 17.62 14.57 -4.94
CA THR A 59 17.84 15.44 -3.77
C THR A 59 16.59 15.50 -2.91
N VAL A 60 16.74 15.93 -1.67
CA VAL A 60 15.64 16.08 -0.72
C VAL A 60 15.03 17.48 -0.75
N THR A 61 13.75 17.58 -0.42
CA THR A 61 13.12 18.86 -0.10
C THR A 61 13.68 19.39 1.23
N ALA A 62 13.98 20.68 1.34
CA ALA A 62 14.43 21.26 2.61
C ALA A 62 13.39 21.08 3.72
N LEU A 63 13.83 20.77 4.94
CA LEU A 63 12.96 20.42 6.06
C LEU A 63 11.92 21.51 6.38
N ASP A 64 12.34 22.78 6.33
CA ASP A 64 11.51 23.96 6.56
C ASP A 64 10.45 24.21 5.45
N LYS A 65 10.55 23.49 4.35
CA LYS A 65 9.61 23.56 3.22
C LYS A 65 8.65 22.39 3.14
N LEU A 66 8.70 21.46 4.09
CA LEU A 66 7.77 20.35 4.16
C LEU A 66 6.47 20.79 4.87
N PRO A 67 5.34 20.90 4.16
CA PRO A 67 4.09 21.41 4.73
C PRO A 67 3.33 20.31 5.49
N VAL A 68 3.93 19.75 6.54
CA VAL A 68 3.37 18.62 7.31
C VAL A 68 2.06 18.98 8.00
N ASP A 69 1.86 20.25 8.31
CA ASP A 69 0.63 20.83 8.86
C ASP A 69 -0.58 20.71 7.92
N LYS A 70 -0.34 20.53 6.62
CA LYS A 70 -1.40 20.25 5.64
C LYS A 70 -1.96 18.84 5.72
N LEU A 71 -1.26 17.93 6.38
CA LEU A 71 -1.74 16.55 6.53
C LEU A 71 -3.02 16.52 7.38
N LYS A 72 -4.01 15.80 6.87
CA LYS A 72 -5.29 15.56 7.52
C LYS A 72 -5.29 14.14 8.08
N LEU A 73 -5.60 14.03 9.34
CA LEU A 73 -5.59 12.80 10.13
C LEU A 73 -6.88 12.71 10.94
N PRO A 74 -7.29 11.52 11.39
CA PRO A 74 -8.36 11.38 12.35
C PRO A 74 -8.08 12.18 13.64
N ASN A 75 -9.14 12.50 14.39
CA ASN A 75 -9.01 13.20 15.66
C ASN A 75 -8.08 12.46 16.62
N GLY A 76 -7.25 13.22 17.34
CA GLY A 76 -6.26 12.66 18.29
C GLY A 76 -4.93 12.26 17.66
N PHE A 77 -4.84 12.19 16.33
CA PHE A 77 -3.57 11.87 15.65
C PHE A 77 -2.78 13.13 15.30
N LYS A 78 -1.46 12.96 15.26
CA LYS A 78 -0.51 13.99 14.83
C LYS A 78 0.54 13.38 13.93
N ALA A 79 0.90 14.10 12.85
CA ALA A 79 2.06 13.80 12.01
C ALA A 79 3.21 14.76 12.31
N GLU A 80 4.43 14.24 12.20
CA GLU A 80 5.67 15.01 12.26
C GLU A 80 6.71 14.40 11.31
N VAL A 81 7.71 15.19 10.88
CA VAL A 81 8.87 14.62 10.19
C VAL A 81 9.71 13.89 11.23
N TRP A 82 9.77 12.56 11.10
CA TRP A 82 10.58 11.72 11.97
C TRP A 82 12.04 11.69 11.56
N SER A 83 12.30 11.59 10.26
CA SER A 83 13.65 11.61 9.70
C SER A 83 13.63 12.21 8.29
N HIS A 84 14.75 12.77 7.87
CA HIS A 84 14.91 13.52 6.64
C HIS A 84 16.35 13.42 6.14
N GLY A 85 16.61 13.67 4.86
CA GLY A 85 17.95 13.66 4.29
C GLY A 85 18.31 12.40 3.51
N HIS A 86 17.31 11.59 3.13
CA HIS A 86 17.49 10.33 2.43
C HIS A 86 16.68 10.27 1.13
N PRO A 87 17.20 10.82 0.03
CA PRO A 87 16.47 10.85 -1.24
C PRO A 87 16.04 9.44 -1.67
N GLY A 88 14.81 9.35 -2.19
CA GLY A 88 14.25 8.10 -2.67
C GLY A 88 13.82 7.12 -1.58
N ALA A 89 13.43 7.62 -0.40
CA ALA A 89 12.95 6.83 0.74
C ALA A 89 11.80 5.88 0.38
N ARG A 90 12.01 4.55 0.46
CA ARG A 90 11.00 3.56 0.09
C ARG A 90 10.77 2.53 1.18
N THR A 91 11.00 1.26 0.90
CA THR A 91 10.75 0.17 1.85
C THR A 91 11.54 0.35 3.14
N MET A 92 10.86 0.19 4.27
CA MET A 92 11.43 0.30 5.61
C MET A 92 11.38 -1.03 6.34
N VAL A 93 12.49 -1.42 6.96
CA VAL A 93 12.52 -2.57 7.88
C VAL A 93 13.20 -2.18 9.19
N LYS A 94 12.77 -2.80 10.28
CA LYS A 94 13.21 -2.48 11.64
C LYS A 94 14.17 -3.55 12.15
N GLY A 95 15.36 -3.12 12.57
CA GLY A 95 16.34 -3.94 13.26
C GLY A 95 16.02 -4.20 14.74
N ASP A 96 16.76 -5.11 15.34
CA ASP A 96 16.58 -5.50 16.74
C ASP A 96 16.95 -4.40 17.74
N LYS A 97 17.92 -3.55 17.40
CA LYS A 97 18.33 -2.40 18.22
C LYS A 97 17.52 -1.13 17.93
N GLY A 98 16.55 -1.21 16.99
CA GLY A 98 15.65 -0.11 16.64
C GLY A 98 16.12 0.71 15.44
N THR A 99 17.21 0.32 14.78
CA THR A 99 17.61 0.90 13.50
C THR A 99 16.51 0.72 12.46
N ILE A 100 16.17 1.77 11.73
CA ILE A 100 15.33 1.65 10.54
C ILE A 100 16.25 1.58 9.31
N PHE A 101 16.26 0.44 8.65
CA PHE A 101 16.90 0.29 7.35
C PHE A 101 15.92 0.68 6.26
N MET A 102 16.39 1.45 5.27
CA MET A 102 15.53 1.97 4.23
C MET A 102 16.13 1.78 2.86
N GLY A 103 15.38 1.11 1.99
CA GLY A 103 15.71 0.90 0.59
C GLY A 103 15.34 2.07 -0.29
N THR A 104 15.90 2.05 -1.48
CA THR A 104 15.57 3.01 -2.54
C THR A 104 15.34 2.27 -3.86
N ARG A 105 14.72 2.94 -4.84
CA ARG A 105 14.60 2.40 -6.18
C ARG A 105 15.72 2.96 -7.07
N LEU A 106 15.53 4.16 -7.63
CA LEU A 106 16.44 4.70 -8.65
C LEU A 106 17.73 5.30 -8.09
N ILE A 107 17.77 5.60 -6.79
CA ILE A 107 18.92 6.22 -6.15
C ILE A 107 20.06 5.21 -5.91
N GLY A 108 19.73 3.92 -5.84
CA GLY A 108 20.72 2.85 -5.71
C GLY A 108 21.43 2.79 -4.35
N ARG A 109 20.76 3.23 -3.28
CA ARG A 109 21.30 3.30 -1.92
C ARG A 109 20.43 2.53 -0.93
N VAL A 110 21.06 2.07 0.14
CA VAL A 110 20.39 1.65 1.38
C VAL A 110 20.86 2.57 2.50
N TYR A 111 19.92 3.03 3.30
CA TYR A 111 20.20 3.88 4.46
C TYR A 111 19.97 3.12 5.75
N ALA A 112 20.66 3.50 6.80
CA ALA A 112 20.40 3.13 8.17
C ALA A 112 20.10 4.38 8.99
N ILE A 113 18.98 4.38 9.72
CA ILE A 113 18.56 5.50 10.55
C ILE A 113 18.51 5.00 12.00
N THR A 114 19.36 5.57 12.84
CA THR A 114 19.38 5.29 14.28
C THR A 114 18.72 6.42 15.05
N ASP A 115 18.11 6.09 16.18
CA ASP A 115 17.52 7.06 17.10
C ASP A 115 18.18 6.92 18.47
N LYS A 116 18.84 7.98 18.92
CA LYS A 116 19.36 8.09 20.29
C LYS A 116 18.68 9.27 20.97
N ASP A 117 17.81 9.00 21.90
CA ASP A 117 17.10 10.00 22.70
C ASP A 117 16.42 11.10 21.86
N GLY A 118 15.78 10.69 20.76
CA GLY A 118 15.10 11.60 19.82
C GLY A 118 16.03 12.27 18.80
N LYS A 119 17.34 12.05 18.88
CA LYS A 119 18.29 12.53 17.87
C LYS A 119 18.52 11.44 16.83
N ARG A 120 18.01 11.66 15.61
CA ARG A 120 18.17 10.72 14.49
C ARG A 120 19.44 11.00 13.72
N GLU A 121 20.18 9.94 13.45
CA GLU A 121 21.33 9.95 12.57
C GLU A 121 21.03 9.11 11.33
N VAL A 122 21.25 9.67 10.15
CA VAL A 122 21.05 8.99 8.86
C VAL A 122 22.41 8.65 8.28
N LYS A 123 22.66 7.36 8.08
CA LYS A 123 23.86 6.84 7.41
C LYS A 123 23.53 6.26 6.05
N THR A 124 24.30 6.58 5.04
CA THR A 124 24.27 5.83 3.78
C THR A 124 25.04 4.53 4.00
N LEU A 125 24.30 3.43 4.17
CA LEU A 125 24.87 2.13 4.50
C LEU A 125 25.49 1.45 3.28
N LEU A 126 24.78 1.45 2.14
CA LEU A 126 25.20 0.83 0.89
C LEU A 126 24.96 1.77 -0.29
N THR A 127 25.80 1.66 -1.32
CA THR A 127 25.70 2.46 -2.56
C THR A 127 25.98 1.60 -3.79
N GLY A 128 25.61 2.12 -4.98
CA GLY A 128 25.93 1.48 -6.26
C GLY A 128 25.10 0.23 -6.60
N LEU A 129 23.99 0.02 -5.87
CA LEU A 129 23.12 -1.12 -6.12
C LEU A 129 22.02 -0.78 -7.14
N THR A 130 21.56 -1.77 -7.90
CA THR A 130 20.46 -1.58 -8.85
C THR A 130 19.12 -1.79 -8.15
N GLN A 131 18.41 -0.69 -7.89
CA GLN A 131 17.06 -0.67 -7.28
C GLN A 131 16.97 -1.52 -5.98
N PRO A 132 17.77 -1.25 -4.94
CA PRO A 132 17.78 -2.01 -3.69
C PRO A 132 16.57 -1.65 -2.81
N ASN A 133 15.37 -1.91 -3.32
CA ASN A 133 14.12 -1.64 -2.61
C ASN A 133 13.75 -2.77 -1.65
N GLY A 134 14.04 -4.02 -2.00
CA GLY A 134 13.72 -5.17 -1.18
C GLY A 134 14.68 -5.29 0.01
N LEU A 135 14.20 -4.99 1.17
CA LEU A 135 14.94 -5.15 2.43
C LEU A 135 14.17 -6.04 3.39
N GLU A 136 14.89 -6.85 4.14
CA GLU A 136 14.33 -7.57 5.29
C GLU A 136 15.40 -7.78 6.35
N PHE A 137 14.99 -7.76 7.61
CA PHE A 137 15.89 -7.94 8.74
C PHE A 137 15.44 -9.14 9.59
N LYS A 138 16.37 -10.06 9.85
CA LYS A 138 16.12 -11.22 10.70
C LYS A 138 17.38 -11.70 11.39
N ASP A 139 17.28 -12.02 12.67
CA ASP A 139 18.35 -12.64 13.46
C ASP A 139 19.69 -11.86 13.37
N GLY A 140 19.64 -10.53 13.45
CA GLY A 140 20.81 -9.65 13.35
C GLY A 140 21.30 -9.40 11.91
N ALA A 141 20.74 -10.07 10.90
CA ALA A 141 21.16 -9.94 9.51
C ALA A 141 20.21 -9.08 8.67
N LEU A 142 20.77 -8.23 7.82
CA LEU A 142 20.04 -7.48 6.80
C LEU A 142 20.16 -8.21 5.46
N TYR A 143 19.01 -8.57 4.90
CA TYR A 143 18.88 -9.08 3.54
C TYR A 143 18.58 -7.92 2.59
N VAL A 144 19.32 -7.83 1.49
CA VAL A 144 19.21 -6.75 0.49
C VAL A 144 18.98 -7.38 -0.88
N PHE A 145 17.85 -7.04 -1.49
CA PHE A 145 17.44 -7.48 -2.82
C PHE A 145 17.54 -6.31 -3.80
N ALA A 146 18.46 -6.43 -4.75
CA ALA A 146 18.73 -5.43 -5.78
C ALA A 146 18.47 -6.07 -7.15
N ILE A 147 17.21 -6.02 -7.62
CA ILE A 147 16.69 -6.74 -8.79
C ILE A 147 16.89 -8.26 -8.63
N ASN A 148 17.91 -8.84 -9.25
CA ASN A 148 18.24 -10.25 -9.16
C ASN A 148 19.40 -10.54 -8.19
N LYS A 149 20.11 -9.52 -7.72
CA LYS A 149 21.20 -9.67 -6.74
C LYS A 149 20.61 -9.75 -5.34
N VAL A 150 21.13 -10.71 -4.57
CA VAL A 150 20.70 -10.95 -3.19
C VAL A 150 21.92 -11.03 -2.29
N PHE A 151 21.95 -10.16 -1.30
CA PHE A 151 23.04 -10.04 -0.32
C PHE A 151 22.51 -10.19 1.10
N ARG A 152 23.28 -10.80 1.97
CA ARG A 152 23.03 -10.85 3.41
C ARG A 152 24.22 -10.26 4.16
N TYR A 153 23.97 -9.27 5.00
CA TYR A 153 24.95 -8.63 5.88
C TYR A 153 24.70 -9.06 7.32
N ASP A 154 25.57 -9.90 7.86
CA ASP A 154 25.43 -10.47 9.20
C ASP A 154 25.88 -9.47 10.29
N ASN A 155 25.16 -9.42 11.42
CA ASN A 155 25.38 -8.52 12.56
C ASN A 155 25.45 -7.05 12.14
N ILE A 156 24.55 -6.64 11.22
CA ILE A 156 24.63 -5.34 10.53
C ILE A 156 24.50 -4.15 11.48
N GLU A 157 23.68 -4.24 12.54
CA GLU A 157 23.48 -3.13 13.47
C GLU A 157 24.74 -2.80 14.31
N ASP A 158 25.73 -3.68 14.36
CA ASP A 158 27.04 -3.45 14.96
C ASP A 158 28.08 -2.93 13.96
N LYS A 159 27.71 -2.84 12.69
CA LYS A 159 28.63 -2.53 11.58
C LYS A 159 28.10 -1.40 10.66
N LEU A 160 27.29 -0.48 11.20
CA LEU A 160 26.67 0.57 10.39
C LEU A 160 27.68 1.53 9.71
N ASP A 161 28.89 1.65 10.23
CA ASP A 161 29.94 2.47 9.62
C ASP A 161 30.78 1.71 8.58
N ASN A 162 30.81 0.38 8.68
CA ASN A 162 31.50 -0.49 7.74
C ASN A 162 30.80 -1.86 7.71
N PRO A 163 29.81 -2.05 6.82
CA PRO A 163 29.05 -3.28 6.72
C PRO A 163 29.89 -4.54 6.42
N GLY A 164 31.09 -4.35 5.86
CA GLY A 164 31.93 -5.44 5.39
C GLY A 164 31.41 -6.11 4.13
N ASP A 165 32.01 -7.24 3.77
CA ASP A 165 31.59 -8.02 2.63
C ASP A 165 30.31 -8.83 2.95
N PRO A 166 29.31 -8.83 2.04
CA PRO A 166 28.11 -9.61 2.22
C PRO A 166 28.32 -11.10 1.91
N VAL A 167 27.46 -11.93 2.46
CA VAL A 167 27.20 -13.26 1.92
C VAL A 167 26.34 -13.10 0.67
N GLU A 168 26.86 -13.45 -0.49
CA GLU A 168 26.11 -13.41 -1.75
C GLU A 168 25.23 -14.66 -1.87
N LEU A 169 23.91 -14.44 -2.07
CA LEU A 169 22.90 -15.50 -2.21
C LEU A 169 22.24 -15.51 -3.60
N THR A 170 22.73 -14.72 -4.53
CA THR A 170 22.16 -14.48 -5.87
C THR A 170 21.81 -15.77 -6.60
N GLU A 171 22.76 -16.69 -6.72
CA GLU A 171 22.57 -17.96 -7.46
C GLU A 171 21.51 -18.87 -6.81
N LYS A 172 21.39 -18.82 -5.47
CA LYS A 172 20.45 -19.66 -4.74
C LYS A 172 19.00 -19.21 -4.88
N PHE A 173 18.78 -17.89 -4.95
CA PHE A 173 17.45 -17.33 -5.18
C PHE A 173 17.04 -17.41 -6.66
N ASN A 174 17.99 -17.40 -7.58
CA ASN A 174 17.76 -17.50 -9.02
C ASN A 174 16.61 -16.60 -9.51
N LEU A 175 16.69 -15.31 -9.18
CA LEU A 175 15.68 -14.33 -9.55
C LEU A 175 15.97 -13.78 -10.97
N PRO A 176 14.93 -13.38 -11.73
CA PRO A 176 15.13 -12.78 -13.04
C PRO A 176 15.80 -11.41 -12.93
N ASP A 177 16.63 -11.06 -13.89
CA ASP A 177 17.35 -9.77 -13.99
C ASP A 177 16.55 -8.66 -14.71
N THR A 178 15.28 -8.90 -14.97
CA THR A 178 14.38 -7.91 -15.57
C THR A 178 14.06 -6.78 -14.60
N VAL A 179 14.18 -5.53 -15.05
CA VAL A 179 13.98 -4.36 -14.18
C VAL A 179 12.50 -3.93 -14.05
N HIS A 180 11.64 -4.29 -15.02
CA HIS A 180 10.24 -3.90 -15.01
C HIS A 180 9.47 -4.68 -13.93
N HIS A 181 8.82 -3.98 -12.99
CA HIS A 181 8.12 -4.53 -11.81
C HIS A 181 8.96 -5.49 -10.95
N ASN A 182 10.28 -5.36 -10.96
CA ASN A 182 11.18 -6.27 -10.25
C ASN A 182 12.09 -5.61 -9.20
N TRP A 183 11.83 -4.37 -8.80
CA TRP A 183 12.33 -3.81 -7.54
C TRP A 183 11.64 -4.54 -6.40
N LYS A 184 12.30 -5.50 -5.84
CA LYS A 184 11.71 -6.49 -4.93
C LYS A 184 11.00 -5.86 -3.73
N TYR A 185 9.92 -6.51 -3.28
CA TYR A 185 9.42 -6.44 -1.94
C TYR A 185 9.61 -7.82 -1.30
N VAL A 186 10.12 -7.86 -0.08
CA VAL A 186 10.48 -9.10 0.61
C VAL A 186 10.12 -9.01 2.09
N ALA A 187 9.73 -10.12 2.68
CA ALA A 187 9.51 -10.23 4.12
C ALA A 187 9.53 -11.68 4.59
N PHE A 188 9.95 -11.94 5.83
CA PHE A 188 9.81 -13.25 6.44
C PHE A 188 8.37 -13.50 6.91
N GLY A 189 7.82 -14.62 6.45
CA GLY A 189 6.51 -15.09 6.89
C GLY A 189 6.54 -15.75 8.27
N PRO A 190 5.35 -15.97 8.84
CA PRO A 190 5.21 -16.65 10.11
C PRO A 190 5.64 -18.12 10.08
N ASP A 191 5.85 -18.70 8.90
CA ASP A 191 6.43 -20.02 8.66
C ASP A 191 7.97 -20.01 8.64
N GLY A 192 8.60 -18.83 8.84
CA GLY A 192 10.04 -18.63 8.81
C GLY A 192 10.65 -18.60 7.41
N LYS A 193 9.82 -18.70 6.36
CA LYS A 193 10.25 -18.57 4.97
C LYS A 193 10.36 -17.11 4.55
N LEU A 194 11.28 -16.81 3.64
CA LEU A 194 11.42 -15.48 3.03
C LEU A 194 10.57 -15.41 1.76
N TYR A 195 9.60 -14.52 1.78
CA TYR A 195 8.70 -14.27 0.64
C TYR A 195 9.28 -13.18 -0.25
N VAL A 196 9.19 -13.39 -1.55
CA VAL A 196 9.77 -12.50 -2.57
C VAL A 196 8.77 -12.29 -3.69
N GLN A 197 8.50 -11.05 -4.00
CA GLN A 197 7.71 -10.67 -5.17
C GLN A 197 8.56 -10.79 -6.45
N VAL A 198 7.99 -11.38 -7.51
CA VAL A 198 8.53 -11.42 -8.87
C VAL A 198 7.46 -10.93 -9.83
N GLY A 199 7.41 -9.63 -10.07
CA GLY A 199 6.36 -8.99 -10.86
C GLY A 199 6.41 -9.34 -12.34
N ALA A 200 5.37 -8.94 -13.07
CA ALA A 200 5.31 -9.08 -14.52
C ALA A 200 6.43 -8.26 -15.19
N ASN A 201 6.99 -8.79 -16.25
CA ASN A 201 8.07 -8.12 -17.01
C ASN A 201 7.55 -7.13 -18.08
N CYS A 202 6.30 -6.70 -17.96
CA CYS A 202 5.61 -5.85 -18.93
C CYS A 202 4.50 -5.05 -18.25
N ASN A 203 3.95 -4.04 -18.95
CA ASN A 203 2.69 -3.41 -18.52
C ASN A 203 1.53 -4.40 -18.58
N ILE A 204 1.38 -5.06 -19.73
CA ILE A 204 0.40 -6.12 -19.97
C ILE A 204 0.96 -7.09 -21.01
N CYS A 205 1.01 -8.37 -20.69
CA CYS A 205 1.44 -9.47 -21.59
C CYS A 205 1.09 -10.81 -20.96
N GLU A 206 1.10 -11.85 -21.77
CA GLU A 206 1.03 -13.22 -21.26
C GLU A 206 2.29 -13.58 -20.47
N ILE A 207 2.09 -14.26 -19.34
CA ILE A 207 3.18 -14.78 -18.50
C ILE A 207 3.40 -16.26 -18.83
N ASN A 208 4.06 -16.51 -19.95
CA ASN A 208 4.26 -17.87 -20.46
C ASN A 208 5.56 -18.55 -19.97
N ASN A 209 6.44 -17.80 -19.30
CA ASN A 209 7.77 -18.27 -18.92
C ASN A 209 7.82 -18.97 -17.54
N GLY A 210 6.71 -19.02 -16.80
CA GLY A 210 6.66 -19.62 -15.45
C GLY A 210 7.55 -18.93 -14.41
N ILE A 211 8.12 -17.75 -14.73
CA ILE A 211 9.08 -17.03 -13.90
C ILE A 211 8.46 -15.78 -13.27
N HIS A 212 7.72 -14.99 -14.04
CA HIS A 212 7.15 -13.72 -13.65
C HIS A 212 5.70 -13.84 -13.14
N GLY A 213 5.16 -12.75 -12.61
CA GLY A 213 3.76 -12.66 -12.17
C GLY A 213 3.48 -13.52 -10.94
N GLN A 214 4.38 -13.53 -9.95
CA GLN A 214 4.35 -14.46 -8.81
C GLN A 214 4.75 -13.79 -7.49
N ILE A 215 4.23 -14.32 -6.40
CA ILE A 215 4.87 -14.25 -5.08
C ILE A 215 5.44 -15.63 -4.80
N ARG A 216 6.70 -15.70 -4.45
CA ARG A 216 7.44 -16.92 -4.12
C ARG A 216 7.87 -16.91 -2.66
N ARG A 217 8.09 -18.09 -2.07
CA ARG A 217 8.77 -18.21 -0.78
C ARG A 217 9.96 -19.16 -0.87
N TYR A 218 10.96 -18.90 -0.03
CA TYR A 218 12.22 -19.61 0.03
C TYR A 218 12.61 -19.87 1.48
N ASN A 219 13.51 -20.79 1.72
CA ASN A 219 14.28 -20.79 2.97
C ASN A 219 15.17 -19.55 3.01
N ALA A 220 15.63 -19.13 4.19
CA ALA A 220 16.47 -17.96 4.36
C ALA A 220 17.78 -17.98 3.54
N ASP A 221 18.25 -19.16 3.18
CA ASP A 221 19.43 -19.37 2.35
C ASP A 221 19.16 -19.39 0.83
N GLY A 222 17.90 -19.18 0.41
CA GLY A 222 17.47 -19.17 -0.98
C GLY A 222 17.08 -20.55 -1.55
N SER A 223 17.18 -21.62 -0.77
CA SER A 223 16.73 -22.97 -1.17
C SER A 223 15.22 -23.15 -1.01
N GLY A 224 14.66 -24.26 -1.53
CA GLY A 224 13.29 -24.67 -1.27
C GLY A 224 12.22 -23.71 -1.83
N MET A 225 12.41 -23.22 -3.05
CA MET A 225 11.49 -22.30 -3.72
C MET A 225 10.11 -22.92 -3.92
N GLU A 226 9.08 -22.20 -3.51
CA GLU A 226 7.68 -22.52 -3.75
C GLU A 226 6.93 -21.29 -4.28
N ILE A 227 5.94 -21.49 -5.16
CA ILE A 227 5.08 -20.41 -5.67
C ILE A 227 3.86 -20.32 -4.77
N VAL A 228 3.69 -19.16 -4.15
CA VAL A 228 2.59 -18.87 -3.22
C VAL A 228 1.38 -18.29 -3.94
N ALA A 229 1.60 -17.35 -4.86
CA ALA A 229 0.57 -16.71 -5.67
C ALA A 229 1.02 -16.59 -7.14
N ARG A 230 0.06 -16.68 -8.05
CA ARG A 230 0.23 -16.50 -9.50
C ARG A 230 -0.70 -15.42 -10.03
N GLY A 231 -0.43 -14.94 -11.25
CA GLY A 231 -1.27 -13.91 -11.87
C GLY A 231 -1.24 -12.60 -11.09
N VAL A 232 -0.07 -12.25 -10.55
CA VAL A 232 0.22 -11.04 -9.80
C VAL A 232 1.04 -10.11 -10.67
N ARG A 233 0.57 -8.88 -10.89
CA ARG A 233 1.27 -7.96 -11.81
C ARG A 233 2.43 -7.23 -11.15
N ASN A 234 2.18 -6.47 -10.11
CA ASN A 234 3.17 -5.60 -9.46
C ASN A 234 2.85 -5.36 -7.99
N THR A 235 3.13 -6.35 -7.17
CA THR A 235 3.04 -6.25 -5.71
C THR A 235 4.24 -5.47 -5.16
N VAL A 236 3.99 -4.48 -4.32
CA VAL A 236 5.03 -3.71 -3.62
C VAL A 236 4.75 -3.62 -2.11
N GLY A 237 3.91 -4.47 -1.61
CA GLY A 237 3.62 -4.57 -0.18
C GLY A 237 2.85 -5.84 0.13
N PHE A 238 3.28 -6.55 1.17
CA PHE A 238 2.53 -7.66 1.74
C PHE A 238 2.86 -7.85 3.21
N ASP A 239 1.91 -8.44 3.93
CA ASP A 239 2.04 -8.75 5.35
C ASP A 239 1.07 -9.90 5.71
N TRP A 240 1.17 -10.43 6.89
CA TRP A 240 0.35 -11.55 7.35
C TRP A 240 -0.66 -11.09 8.40
N HIS A 241 -1.89 -11.58 8.23
CA HIS A 241 -2.92 -11.34 9.24
C HIS A 241 -2.45 -11.90 10.60
N PRO A 242 -2.45 -11.10 11.68
CA PRO A 242 -1.84 -11.48 12.95
C PRO A 242 -2.40 -12.76 13.57
N GLU A 243 -3.68 -13.06 13.34
CA GLU A 243 -4.39 -14.20 13.92
C GLU A 243 -4.45 -15.39 12.96
N THR A 244 -4.94 -15.16 11.70
CA THR A 244 -5.11 -16.25 10.72
C THR A 244 -3.82 -16.66 10.06
N ARG A 245 -2.78 -15.80 10.09
CA ARG A 245 -1.46 -15.98 9.47
C ARG A 245 -1.53 -16.10 7.94
N GLU A 246 -2.65 -15.74 7.33
CA GLU A 246 -2.82 -15.65 5.89
C GLU A 246 -2.03 -14.47 5.33
N LEU A 247 -1.41 -14.65 4.17
CA LEU A 247 -0.72 -13.60 3.43
C LEU A 247 -1.74 -12.65 2.79
N TRP A 248 -1.56 -11.35 2.99
CA TRP A 248 -2.29 -10.30 2.29
C TRP A 248 -1.30 -9.43 1.52
N PHE A 249 -1.66 -8.98 0.32
CA PHE A 249 -0.78 -8.19 -0.54
C PHE A 249 -1.53 -7.17 -1.38
N THR A 250 -0.87 -6.04 -1.68
CA THR A 250 -1.32 -5.06 -2.66
C THR A 250 -0.87 -5.49 -4.05
N ASP A 251 -1.68 -5.26 -5.09
CA ASP A 251 -1.26 -5.44 -6.48
C ASP A 251 -1.70 -4.25 -7.35
N ASN A 252 -0.78 -3.77 -8.17
CA ASN A 252 -1.01 -2.62 -9.05
C ASN A 252 -1.46 -3.09 -10.43
N GLY A 253 -2.64 -2.64 -10.86
CA GLY A 253 -3.26 -2.96 -12.13
C GLY A 253 -2.50 -2.41 -13.35
N ARG A 254 -2.90 -2.85 -14.57
CA ARG A 254 -2.29 -2.41 -15.83
C ARG A 254 -2.53 -0.92 -16.07
N ASP A 255 -1.56 -0.26 -16.74
CA ASP A 255 -1.72 1.07 -17.26
C ASP A 255 -2.48 1.06 -18.59
N TRP A 256 -3.01 2.23 -18.99
CA TRP A 256 -3.57 2.50 -20.32
C TRP A 256 -4.81 1.70 -20.68
N LEU A 257 -5.67 1.35 -19.72
CA LEU A 257 -6.99 0.83 -20.01
C LEU A 257 -8.02 1.96 -20.07
N THR A 258 -8.26 2.62 -18.93
CA THR A 258 -9.04 3.88 -18.86
C THR A 258 -8.59 4.70 -17.66
N ASN A 259 -9.10 5.93 -17.48
CA ASN A 259 -8.82 6.72 -16.28
C ASN A 259 -9.34 6.09 -14.98
N ASN A 260 -10.39 5.28 -15.04
CA ASN A 260 -11.06 4.71 -13.87
C ASN A 260 -10.93 3.19 -13.78
N GLN A 261 -10.13 2.56 -14.66
CA GLN A 261 -9.94 1.10 -14.68
C GLN A 261 -8.51 0.73 -15.12
N PRO A 262 -7.98 -0.36 -14.54
CA PRO A 262 -8.52 -1.07 -13.38
C PRO A 262 -8.22 -0.33 -12.07
N GLU A 263 -8.93 -0.69 -11.02
CA GLU A 263 -8.54 -0.32 -9.66
C GLU A 263 -7.39 -1.20 -9.18
N GLU A 264 -6.60 -0.66 -8.24
CA GLU A 264 -5.58 -1.42 -7.51
C GLU A 264 -6.25 -2.40 -6.53
N GLU A 265 -5.57 -3.47 -6.20
CA GLU A 265 -6.13 -4.58 -5.45
C GLU A 265 -5.49 -4.77 -4.09
N LEU A 266 -6.29 -5.12 -3.09
CA LEU A 266 -5.84 -5.80 -1.89
C LEU A 266 -6.31 -7.26 -1.96
N ASN A 267 -5.37 -8.17 -1.95
CA ASN A 267 -5.58 -9.59 -2.14
C ASN A 267 -5.26 -10.39 -0.87
N ARG A 268 -5.87 -11.57 -0.72
CA ARG A 268 -5.64 -12.51 0.38
C ARG A 268 -5.38 -13.92 -0.16
N VAL A 269 -4.31 -14.53 0.29
CA VAL A 269 -3.95 -15.90 -0.06
C VAL A 269 -4.50 -16.86 0.99
N THR A 270 -5.60 -17.50 0.68
CA THR A 270 -6.24 -18.51 1.55
C THR A 270 -5.62 -19.90 1.35
N LYS A 271 -4.94 -20.11 0.21
CA LYS A 271 -4.25 -21.35 -0.16
C LYS A 271 -3.08 -21.05 -1.07
N THR A 272 -1.98 -21.72 -0.87
CA THR A 272 -0.79 -21.62 -1.74
C THR A 272 -1.11 -22.04 -3.18
N GLY A 273 -0.61 -21.24 -4.15
CA GLY A 273 -0.72 -21.53 -5.59
C GLY A 273 -1.94 -20.92 -6.29
N LEU A 274 -2.78 -20.15 -5.58
CA LEU A 274 -3.92 -19.44 -6.15
C LEU A 274 -3.49 -18.44 -7.24
N HIS A 275 -4.41 -18.17 -8.18
CA HIS A 275 -4.19 -17.28 -9.33
C HIS A 275 -5.09 -16.04 -9.24
N PHE A 276 -4.49 -14.84 -9.26
CA PHE A 276 -5.13 -13.55 -9.00
C PHE A 276 -5.50 -12.76 -10.28
N GLY A 277 -5.50 -13.39 -11.45
CA GLY A 277 -6.16 -12.90 -12.66
C GLY A 277 -5.24 -12.33 -13.74
N PHE A 278 -4.14 -11.63 -13.40
CA PHE A 278 -3.29 -11.03 -14.43
C PHE A 278 -2.72 -12.07 -15.42
N PRO A 279 -2.77 -11.83 -16.75
CA PRO A 279 -3.18 -10.61 -17.46
C PRO A 279 -4.66 -10.60 -17.90
N VAL A 280 -5.46 -11.59 -17.57
CA VAL A 280 -6.80 -11.86 -18.09
C VAL A 280 -7.88 -11.04 -17.40
N CYS A 281 -7.80 -10.96 -16.08
CA CYS A 281 -8.79 -10.31 -15.22
C CYS A 281 -8.11 -9.31 -14.31
N HIS A 282 -8.72 -8.15 -14.13
CA HIS A 282 -8.27 -7.08 -13.24
C HIS A 282 -9.39 -6.70 -12.27
N ALA A 283 -9.01 -6.28 -11.06
CA ALA A 283 -9.96 -5.84 -10.03
C ALA A 283 -11.10 -6.85 -9.79
N GLY A 284 -10.85 -8.12 -10.06
CA GLY A 284 -11.79 -9.24 -9.88
C GLY A 284 -13.01 -9.24 -10.80
N THR A 285 -13.19 -8.24 -11.67
CA THR A 285 -14.38 -8.12 -12.53
C THR A 285 -14.10 -7.55 -13.93
N VAL A 286 -12.95 -6.94 -14.16
CA VAL A 286 -12.62 -6.30 -15.43
C VAL A 286 -11.87 -7.27 -16.33
N ILE A 287 -12.53 -7.77 -17.35
CA ILE A 287 -11.91 -8.63 -18.37
C ILE A 287 -10.99 -7.78 -19.23
N ASP A 288 -9.72 -8.19 -19.37
CA ASP A 288 -8.78 -7.52 -20.25
C ASP A 288 -9.24 -7.64 -21.73
N PRO A 289 -9.31 -6.51 -22.48
CA PRO A 289 -9.82 -6.52 -23.86
C PRO A 289 -8.91 -7.29 -24.83
N GLU A 290 -7.63 -7.45 -24.49
CA GLU A 290 -6.63 -8.11 -25.35
C GLU A 290 -6.41 -9.57 -24.93
N PHE A 291 -6.23 -9.83 -23.62
CA PHE A 291 -5.86 -11.15 -23.08
C PHE A 291 -7.02 -11.93 -22.50
N GLY A 292 -8.16 -11.27 -22.26
CA GLY A 292 -9.33 -11.86 -21.60
C GLY A 292 -10.40 -12.38 -22.56
N LYS A 293 -10.23 -12.25 -23.87
CA LYS A 293 -11.25 -12.66 -24.85
C LYS A 293 -11.64 -14.15 -24.69
N GLY A 294 -12.94 -14.38 -24.43
CA GLY A 294 -13.47 -15.74 -24.23
C GLY A 294 -13.16 -16.38 -22.88
N LYS A 295 -12.61 -15.61 -21.93
CA LYS A 295 -12.31 -16.05 -20.56
C LYS A 295 -13.23 -15.36 -19.55
N SER A 296 -13.24 -15.84 -18.31
CA SER A 296 -14.05 -15.31 -17.22
C SER A 296 -13.17 -14.88 -16.04
N CYS A 297 -13.55 -13.82 -15.34
CA CYS A 297 -12.94 -13.46 -14.05
C CYS A 297 -13.29 -14.44 -12.93
N GLU A 298 -14.32 -15.29 -13.12
CA GLU A 298 -14.71 -16.29 -12.13
C GLU A 298 -13.68 -17.42 -11.97
N ASP A 299 -12.78 -17.56 -12.93
CA ASP A 299 -11.68 -18.55 -12.90
C ASP A 299 -10.53 -18.12 -11.97
N TYR A 300 -10.60 -16.93 -11.39
CA TYR A 300 -9.52 -16.33 -10.61
C TYR A 300 -9.98 -15.87 -9.23
N GLU A 301 -9.03 -15.76 -8.30
CA GLU A 301 -9.29 -15.20 -6.97
C GLU A 301 -9.67 -13.72 -7.07
N ARG A 302 -10.69 -13.34 -6.33
CA ARG A 302 -11.14 -11.95 -6.27
C ARG A 302 -10.40 -11.18 -5.18
N PRO A 303 -10.07 -9.91 -5.42
CA PRO A 303 -9.53 -9.05 -4.36
C PRO A 303 -10.53 -8.91 -3.21
N VAL A 304 -10.01 -8.81 -2.00
CA VAL A 304 -10.82 -8.56 -0.78
C VAL A 304 -11.18 -7.09 -0.63
N ALA A 305 -10.45 -6.20 -1.29
CA ALA A 305 -10.79 -4.78 -1.41
C ALA A 305 -10.19 -4.19 -2.69
N LEU A 306 -10.82 -3.11 -3.16
CA LEU A 306 -10.31 -2.26 -4.23
C LEU A 306 -9.78 -0.97 -3.63
N LEU A 307 -8.62 -0.50 -4.13
CA LEU A 307 -7.85 0.56 -3.52
C LEU A 307 -7.77 1.84 -4.39
N GLY A 308 -8.72 1.98 -5.32
CA GLY A 308 -8.79 3.10 -6.26
C GLY A 308 -7.98 2.88 -7.53
N PRO A 309 -8.40 3.50 -8.66
CA PRO A 309 -7.79 3.27 -9.97
C PRO A 309 -6.45 4.00 -10.08
N HIS A 310 -5.42 3.26 -10.49
CA HIS A 310 -4.07 3.78 -10.76
C HIS A 310 -3.41 4.52 -9.58
N ALA A 311 -3.93 4.32 -8.38
CA ALA A 311 -3.46 5.02 -7.17
C ALA A 311 -2.08 4.54 -6.70
N ALA A 312 -1.55 3.49 -7.31
CA ALA A 312 -0.29 2.86 -6.96
C ALA A 312 -0.24 2.47 -5.48
N ALA A 313 -1.10 1.52 -5.07
CA ALA A 313 -1.09 0.95 -3.73
C ALA A 313 0.21 0.14 -3.54
N LEU A 314 1.08 0.59 -2.65
CA LEU A 314 2.42 0.05 -2.45
C LEU A 314 2.54 -0.67 -1.09
N GLY A 315 3.32 -0.13 -0.16
CA GLY A 315 3.56 -0.75 1.14
C GLY A 315 2.29 -0.88 1.98
N MET A 316 2.17 -1.98 2.66
CA MET A 316 1.07 -2.26 3.58
C MET A 316 1.57 -2.95 4.85
N ARG A 317 0.90 -2.72 5.97
CA ARG A 317 1.16 -3.41 7.25
C ARG A 317 -0.12 -3.61 8.04
N PHE A 318 -0.26 -4.78 8.65
CA PHE A 318 -1.19 -4.96 9.76
C PHE A 318 -0.73 -4.18 10.98
N TYR A 319 -1.63 -3.46 11.61
CA TYR A 319 -1.30 -2.75 12.83
C TYR A 319 -1.31 -3.69 14.03
N THR A 320 -0.13 -3.95 14.56
CA THR A 320 0.09 -4.80 15.74
C THR A 320 0.55 -4.01 16.97
N GLY A 321 0.72 -2.67 16.83
CA GLY A 321 1.11 -1.78 17.91
C GLY A 321 0.02 -1.56 18.96
N ASN A 322 0.35 -0.77 19.99
CA ASN A 322 -0.56 -0.45 21.10
C ASN A 322 -0.73 1.05 21.34
N MET A 323 -0.16 1.92 20.49
CA MET A 323 -0.27 3.37 20.62
C MET A 323 -1.58 3.91 20.03
N LEU A 324 -2.05 3.33 18.94
CA LEU A 324 -3.31 3.74 18.31
C LEU A 324 -4.49 3.19 19.13
N PRO A 325 -5.66 3.85 19.08
CA PRO A 325 -6.87 3.36 19.72
C PRO A 325 -7.20 1.89 19.40
N PRO A 326 -7.86 1.16 20.30
CA PRO A 326 -8.08 -0.29 20.17
C PRO A 326 -8.75 -0.72 18.86
N GLU A 327 -9.60 0.13 18.27
CA GLU A 327 -10.28 -0.13 17.00
C GLU A 327 -9.35 -0.22 15.80
N TYR A 328 -8.10 0.24 15.92
CA TYR A 328 -7.08 0.11 14.87
C TYR A 328 -6.35 -1.24 14.91
N LYS A 329 -6.53 -2.01 15.98
CA LYS A 329 -5.86 -3.32 16.10
C LYS A 329 -6.24 -4.23 14.95
N ASN A 330 -5.23 -4.86 14.34
CA ASN A 330 -5.37 -5.75 13.18
C ASN A 330 -5.98 -5.08 11.92
N ARG A 331 -6.13 -3.74 11.87
CA ARG A 331 -6.39 -3.05 10.62
C ARG A 331 -5.12 -3.01 9.77
N ILE A 332 -5.30 -2.85 8.47
CA ILE A 332 -4.21 -2.70 7.51
C ILE A 332 -4.06 -1.22 7.19
N PHE A 333 -2.82 -0.72 7.22
CA PHE A 333 -2.49 0.58 6.64
C PHE A 333 -1.83 0.36 5.28
N VAL A 334 -2.28 1.10 4.26
CA VAL A 334 -1.79 0.98 2.88
C VAL A 334 -1.36 2.35 2.39
N ALA A 335 -0.09 2.48 2.00
CA ALA A 335 0.41 3.68 1.34
C ALA A 335 0.03 3.66 -0.15
N ARG A 336 -0.70 4.70 -0.61
CA ARG A 336 -0.95 4.92 -2.03
C ARG A 336 -0.01 6.01 -2.54
N HIS A 337 0.91 5.62 -3.42
CA HIS A 337 1.96 6.48 -3.93
C HIS A 337 1.44 7.60 -4.84
N GLY A 338 0.32 7.36 -5.47
CA GLY A 338 -0.38 8.30 -6.32
C GLY A 338 -0.23 8.03 -7.82
N SER A 339 -1.28 8.37 -8.54
CA SER A 339 -1.42 8.11 -9.97
C SER A 339 -0.51 9.04 -10.80
N TRP A 340 0.13 8.45 -11.81
CA TRP A 340 0.84 9.20 -12.85
C TRP A 340 0.11 9.15 -14.21
N ASN A 341 -0.67 8.09 -14.43
CA ASN A 341 -1.37 7.78 -15.68
C ASN A 341 -2.89 8.07 -15.61
N ARG A 342 -3.30 9.03 -14.80
CA ARG A 342 -4.66 9.59 -14.75
C ARG A 342 -4.64 11.09 -15.04
N GLU A 343 -5.66 11.57 -15.74
CA GLU A 343 -5.86 13.00 -15.99
C GLU A 343 -6.09 13.78 -14.68
N ARG A 344 -6.95 13.25 -13.80
CA ARG A 344 -7.08 13.72 -12.42
C ARG A 344 -6.36 12.76 -11.49
N LYS A 345 -5.44 13.31 -10.71
CA LYS A 345 -4.64 12.51 -9.78
C LYS A 345 -5.47 11.89 -8.67
N GLU A 346 -5.05 10.71 -8.22
CA GLU A 346 -5.63 9.95 -7.12
C GLU A 346 -4.53 9.27 -6.30
N GLY A 347 -4.84 8.94 -5.04
CA GLY A 347 -3.85 8.42 -4.10
C GLY A 347 -3.08 9.57 -3.44
N TYR A 348 -1.79 9.40 -3.23
CA TYR A 348 -0.94 10.30 -2.45
C TYR A 348 -1.42 10.41 -0.99
N ASP A 349 -1.72 9.27 -0.40
CA ASP A 349 -2.35 9.16 0.92
C ASP A 349 -2.06 7.81 1.58
N VAL A 350 -2.60 7.62 2.76
CA VAL A 350 -2.58 6.33 3.46
C VAL A 350 -4.01 5.94 3.77
N LEU A 351 -4.41 4.77 3.31
CA LEU A 351 -5.68 4.15 3.65
C LEU A 351 -5.56 3.31 4.92
N GLN A 352 -6.69 3.15 5.62
CA GLN A 352 -6.89 2.06 6.55
C GLN A 352 -7.91 1.08 5.98
N VAL A 353 -7.65 -0.20 6.16
CA VAL A 353 -8.55 -1.27 5.72
C VAL A 353 -8.87 -2.16 6.91
N THR A 354 -10.17 -2.35 7.16
CA THR A 354 -10.66 -3.27 8.19
C THR A 354 -11.00 -4.60 7.55
N PRO A 355 -10.21 -5.67 7.81
CA PRO A 355 -10.55 -7.00 7.36
C PRO A 355 -11.94 -7.43 7.84
N GLN A 356 -12.67 -8.15 7.00
CA GLN A 356 -13.95 -8.74 7.33
C GLN A 356 -13.86 -10.27 7.26
N GLU A 357 -14.52 -10.96 8.17
CA GLU A 357 -14.58 -12.43 8.12
C GLU A 357 -15.20 -12.93 6.82
N LYS A 358 -16.23 -12.24 6.35
CA LYS A 358 -16.92 -12.53 5.10
C LYS A 358 -17.17 -11.27 4.29
N GLY A 359 -17.04 -11.38 2.97
CA GLY A 359 -17.28 -10.28 2.04
C GLY A 359 -16.06 -9.38 1.84
N ALA A 360 -16.30 -8.19 1.29
CA ALA A 360 -15.26 -7.21 1.02
C ALA A 360 -14.81 -6.52 2.32
N ALA A 361 -13.52 -6.23 2.42
CA ALA A 361 -12.98 -5.44 3.53
C ALA A 361 -13.44 -3.97 3.43
N LEU A 362 -13.59 -3.32 4.58
CA LEU A 362 -13.95 -1.90 4.64
C LEU A 362 -12.71 -1.04 4.44
N VAL A 363 -12.75 -0.16 3.43
CA VAL A 363 -11.65 0.75 3.09
C VAL A 363 -12.02 2.18 3.47
N GLU A 364 -11.15 2.85 4.23
CA GLU A 364 -11.36 4.21 4.72
C GLU A 364 -10.08 5.04 4.55
N MET A 365 -10.22 6.36 4.45
CA MET A 365 -9.09 7.29 4.46
C MET A 365 -8.53 7.40 5.87
N PHE A 366 -7.20 7.25 6.01
CA PHE A 366 -6.52 7.46 7.29
C PHE A 366 -5.70 8.75 7.32
N ALA A 367 -4.80 8.94 6.35
CA ALA A 367 -3.98 10.15 6.28
C ALA A 367 -3.95 10.67 4.84
N HIS A 368 -4.24 11.95 4.65
CA HIS A 368 -4.22 12.57 3.33
C HIS A 368 -3.75 14.02 3.41
N GLY A 369 -3.60 14.69 2.25
CA GLY A 369 -3.14 16.08 2.16
C GLY A 369 -1.80 16.22 1.46
N TRP A 370 -1.13 15.13 1.07
CA TRP A 370 0.01 15.19 0.15
C TRP A 370 -0.40 15.60 -1.27
N LEU A 371 -1.69 15.52 -1.61
CA LEU A 371 -2.29 15.97 -2.86
C LEU A 371 -3.27 17.11 -2.59
N GLU A 372 -3.12 18.23 -3.33
CA GLU A 372 -4.03 19.37 -3.33
C GLU A 372 -4.50 19.65 -4.78
N GLY A 373 -5.74 19.29 -5.10
CA GLY A 373 -6.22 19.26 -6.48
C GLY A 373 -5.44 18.24 -7.29
N ASP A 374 -4.72 18.67 -8.32
CA ASP A 374 -3.82 17.82 -9.12
C ASP A 374 -2.32 18.10 -8.83
N ASN A 375 -2.00 18.85 -7.78
CA ASN A 375 -0.64 19.13 -7.37
C ASN A 375 -0.30 18.34 -6.11
N PHE A 376 0.69 17.46 -6.19
CA PHE A 376 1.20 16.74 -5.03
C PHE A 376 2.50 17.37 -4.52
N TRP A 377 2.70 17.31 -3.21
CA TRP A 377 3.94 17.73 -2.59
C TRP A 377 4.71 16.58 -1.92
N GLY A 378 4.11 15.39 -1.81
CA GLY A 378 4.74 14.19 -1.28
C GLY A 378 4.12 12.93 -1.85
N ARG A 379 4.81 11.79 -1.72
CA ARG A 379 4.39 10.49 -2.25
C ARG A 379 4.63 9.39 -1.21
N PRO A 380 3.62 8.99 -0.44
CA PRO A 380 3.71 7.86 0.48
C PRO A 380 4.11 6.57 -0.23
N VAL A 381 5.07 5.81 0.31
CA VAL A 381 5.55 4.56 -0.31
C VAL A 381 5.34 3.35 0.56
N ASP A 382 5.79 3.40 1.81
CA ASP A 382 5.69 2.29 2.74
C ASP A 382 5.22 2.75 4.11
N VAL A 383 4.66 1.83 4.86
CA VAL A 383 4.25 2.02 6.25
C VAL A 383 4.98 1.03 7.14
N GLN A 384 5.42 1.47 8.32
CA GLN A 384 6.09 0.60 9.29
C GLN A 384 5.58 0.89 10.71
N VAL A 385 5.30 -0.17 11.46
CA VAL A 385 4.89 -0.04 12.87
C VAL A 385 6.13 0.01 13.75
N MET A 386 6.28 1.09 14.50
CA MET A 386 7.39 1.29 15.44
C MET A 386 7.21 0.49 16.72
N ARG A 387 8.28 0.35 17.53
CA ARG A 387 8.23 -0.33 18.84
C ARG A 387 7.28 0.33 19.82
N ASP A 388 7.16 1.65 19.78
CA ASP A 388 6.22 2.42 20.60
C ASP A 388 4.78 2.38 20.07
N GLY A 389 4.56 1.75 18.92
CA GLY A 389 3.27 1.63 18.27
C GLY A 389 2.91 2.77 17.31
N ALA A 390 3.75 3.78 17.13
CA ALA A 390 3.54 4.79 16.10
C ALA A 390 3.70 4.20 14.70
N LEU A 391 3.10 4.85 13.70
CA LEU A 391 3.30 4.52 12.29
C LEU A 391 4.37 5.43 11.69
N LEU A 392 5.30 4.86 10.94
CA LEU A 392 6.15 5.59 10.00
C LEU A 392 5.57 5.47 8.59
N VAL A 393 5.70 6.55 7.82
CA VAL A 393 5.33 6.62 6.40
C VAL A 393 6.52 7.18 5.64
N SER A 394 7.10 6.42 4.72
CA SER A 394 8.19 6.90 3.86
C SER A 394 7.66 7.68 2.66
N ASP A 395 8.43 8.64 2.20
CA ASP A 395 8.12 9.54 1.08
C ASP A 395 9.35 9.66 0.15
N ASP A 396 9.25 9.07 -1.03
CA ASP A 396 10.37 9.07 -1.99
C ASP A 396 10.52 10.40 -2.76
N TRP A 397 9.49 11.24 -2.74
CA TRP A 397 9.54 12.57 -3.36
C TRP A 397 10.38 13.55 -2.55
N ASN A 398 10.17 13.56 -1.25
CA ASN A 398 10.83 14.50 -0.34
C ASN A 398 12.11 13.94 0.31
N GLY A 399 12.33 12.63 0.23
CA GLY A 399 13.40 11.98 0.98
C GLY A 399 13.21 12.10 2.48
N ALA A 400 11.98 11.86 2.93
CA ALA A 400 11.54 12.02 4.31
C ALA A 400 10.80 10.77 4.82
N ILE A 401 10.74 10.64 6.13
CA ILE A 401 9.87 9.70 6.84
C ILE A 401 9.01 10.52 7.80
N TYR A 402 7.71 10.35 7.72
CA TYR A 402 6.74 10.93 8.67
C TYR A 402 6.42 9.94 9.77
N ARG A 403 6.25 10.44 10.99
CA ARG A 403 5.74 9.67 12.13
C ARG A 403 4.33 10.11 12.43
N ILE A 404 3.40 9.16 12.44
CA ILE A 404 2.00 9.39 12.81
C ILE A 404 1.77 8.70 14.15
N ALA A 405 1.37 9.47 15.14
CA ALA A 405 1.14 9.01 16.51
C ALA A 405 -0.21 9.49 17.03
N HIS A 406 -0.85 8.70 17.89
CA HIS A 406 -2.03 9.11 18.62
C HIS A 406 -1.61 9.72 19.97
N LYS A 407 -2.22 10.84 20.35
CA LYS A 407 -2.05 11.39 21.70
C LYS A 407 -3.04 10.71 22.64
N HIS A 408 -2.52 10.12 23.70
CA HIS A 408 -3.32 9.66 24.82
C HIS A 408 -3.82 10.83 25.66
#